data_8ba3c1415a8324e3c05796552d0121c6
#
_entry.id   8ba3c1415a8324e3c05796552d0121c6
#
_cell.length_a   1.000
_cell.length_b   1.000
_cell.length_c   1.000
_cell.angle_alpha   90.00
_cell.angle_beta   90.00
_cell.angle_gamma   90.00
#
_symmetry.space_group_name_H-M   'P 1'
#
loop_
_entity.id
_entity.type
_entity.pdbx_description
1 polymer ?
#
loop_
_entity_poly.entity_id
_entity_poly.type
_entity_poly.pdbx_seq_one_letter_code
_entity_poly.pdbx_strand_id
1 'polypeptide(L)'
;MHTAIQLWTLRELREPLSDVLDRITAAGYDGVEFAGIGDPGASRRALDEAGLGIAGVHVQIEELQSDPRTVGNQVRTLGAPYIVLPYLDDDHFASESAVESTATLLAMLEEDFDRPVLYHNHDHEFVPLGDGTAFDALVDRTTIGFEFDAGWAHAAGQDPVALIRRLDGRVPVVHLKDVTADGEPTALGEGVVPLRAVVDAAREAGTDWLVFEHDNPEDPVDAIQAGIDGMRPLL
;
A
#
# COMPACT_ATOMS: atom_id res chain seq x y z
N MET A 1 0.70 -15.82 -0.83
CA MET A 1 0.37 -14.47 -0.32
C MET A 1 0.48 -14.49 1.18
N HIS A 2 1.15 -13.50 1.76
CA HIS A 2 1.24 -13.26 3.18
C HIS A 2 0.26 -12.16 3.59
N THR A 3 -0.07 -12.10 4.88
CA THR A 3 -0.95 -11.07 5.44
C THR A 3 -0.14 -10.06 6.23
N ALA A 4 -0.42 -8.76 6.04
CA ALA A 4 0.19 -7.70 6.82
C ALA A 4 -0.85 -6.64 7.22
N ILE A 5 -0.47 -5.77 8.14
CA ILE A 5 -1.21 -4.56 8.48
C ILE A 5 -0.35 -3.33 8.20
N GLN A 6 -0.94 -2.33 7.55
CA GLN A 6 -0.31 -1.03 7.37
C GLN A 6 -0.32 -0.27 8.70
N LEU A 7 0.88 0.15 9.18
CA LEU A 7 1.02 0.82 10.47
C LEU A 7 0.39 2.23 10.51
N TRP A 8 0.01 2.80 9.35
CA TRP A 8 -0.81 4.01 9.29
C TRP A 8 -2.15 3.85 10.00
N THR A 9 -2.75 2.65 9.92
CA THR A 9 -3.97 2.28 10.65
C THR A 9 -3.82 2.50 12.15
N LEU A 10 -2.60 2.35 12.67
CA LEU A 10 -2.29 2.39 14.09
C LEU A 10 -1.59 3.69 14.53
N ARG A 11 -1.53 4.73 13.67
CA ARG A 11 -0.77 5.97 13.89
C ARG A 11 -1.17 6.76 15.15
N GLU A 12 -2.38 6.54 15.65
CA GLU A 12 -2.86 7.20 16.87
C GLU A 12 -2.39 6.49 18.17
N LEU A 13 -1.85 5.26 18.06
CA LEU A 13 -1.28 4.57 19.22
C LEU A 13 0.00 5.26 19.67
N ARG A 14 0.12 5.44 20.98
CA ARG A 14 1.30 6.06 21.62
C ARG A 14 2.17 5.03 22.34
N GLU A 15 2.00 3.77 21.98
CA GLU A 15 2.77 2.66 22.52
C GLU A 15 4.14 2.52 21.83
N PRO A 16 5.14 1.91 22.49
CA PRO A 16 6.37 1.50 21.82
C PRO A 16 6.08 0.56 20.64
N LEU A 17 6.91 0.63 19.59
CA LEU A 17 6.76 -0.24 18.42
C LEU A 17 6.75 -1.74 18.80
N SER A 18 7.57 -2.17 19.76
CA SER A 18 7.60 -3.55 20.26
C SER A 18 6.22 -4.02 20.73
N ASP A 19 5.52 -3.19 21.50
CA ASP A 19 4.21 -3.55 22.08
C ASP A 19 3.14 -3.64 20.96
N VAL A 20 3.22 -2.76 19.97
CA VAL A 20 2.36 -2.80 18.77
C VAL A 20 2.62 -4.08 17.98
N LEU A 21 3.89 -4.44 17.74
CA LEU A 21 4.27 -5.66 17.02
C LEU A 21 3.84 -6.93 17.75
N ASP A 22 3.92 -6.96 19.09
CA ASP A 22 3.43 -8.07 19.90
C ASP A 22 1.92 -8.29 19.72
N ARG A 23 1.12 -7.21 19.66
CA ARG A 23 -0.32 -7.29 19.38
C ARG A 23 -0.59 -7.85 17.98
N ILE A 24 0.15 -7.37 16.97
CA ILE A 24 0.01 -7.81 15.58
C ILE A 24 0.37 -9.29 15.45
N THR A 25 1.45 -9.72 16.12
CA THR A 25 1.84 -11.14 16.18
C THR A 25 0.77 -11.99 16.87
N ALA A 26 0.24 -11.51 18.00
CA ALA A 26 -0.82 -12.24 18.73
C ALA A 26 -2.11 -12.36 17.92
N ALA A 27 -2.44 -11.38 17.09
CA ALA A 27 -3.59 -11.44 16.17
C ALA A 27 -3.37 -12.45 15.03
N GLY A 28 -2.10 -12.72 14.65
CA GLY A 28 -1.75 -13.74 13.67
C GLY A 28 -1.51 -13.23 12.26
N TYR A 29 -1.06 -11.99 12.11
CA TYR A 29 -0.49 -11.49 10.85
C TYR A 29 0.88 -12.09 10.58
N ASP A 30 1.26 -12.20 9.30
CA ASP A 30 2.59 -12.65 8.87
C ASP A 30 3.61 -11.50 8.91
N GLY A 31 3.15 -10.24 8.85
CA GLY A 31 4.04 -9.07 8.82
C GLY A 31 3.32 -7.74 8.99
N VAL A 32 4.08 -6.69 8.74
CA VAL A 32 3.62 -5.29 8.77
C VAL A 32 4.10 -4.54 7.54
N GLU A 33 3.48 -3.42 7.26
CA GLU A 33 3.97 -2.39 6.37
C GLU A 33 4.21 -1.10 7.14
N PHE A 34 5.36 -0.46 6.89
CA PHE A 34 5.73 0.75 7.60
C PHE A 34 5.20 2.00 6.89
N ALA A 35 4.56 2.91 7.64
CA ALA A 35 4.12 4.21 7.16
C ALA A 35 5.24 5.27 7.08
N GLY A 36 6.48 4.87 7.33
CA GLY A 36 7.69 5.70 7.26
C GLY A 36 8.89 4.94 7.80
N ILE A 37 10.11 5.36 7.46
CA ILE A 37 11.34 4.62 7.77
C ILE A 37 11.67 4.62 9.27
N GLY A 38 11.49 5.74 9.96
CA GLY A 38 11.82 5.89 11.39
C GLY A 38 13.28 5.58 11.72
N ASP A 39 13.50 4.80 12.80
CA ASP A 39 14.82 4.22 13.11
C ASP A 39 14.89 2.80 12.52
N PRO A 40 15.52 2.63 11.33
CA PRO A 40 15.49 1.37 10.61
C PRO A 40 16.19 0.24 11.37
N GLY A 41 17.23 0.54 12.15
CA GLY A 41 17.94 -0.45 12.93
C GLY A 41 17.16 -0.94 14.13
N ALA A 42 16.47 -0.04 14.84
CA ALA A 42 15.60 -0.41 15.94
C ALA A 42 14.35 -1.16 15.44
N SER A 43 13.73 -0.69 14.36
CA SER A 43 12.58 -1.35 13.74
C SER A 43 12.90 -2.77 13.25
N ARG A 44 14.05 -2.97 12.61
CA ARG A 44 14.50 -4.31 12.19
C ARG A 44 14.63 -5.27 13.37
N ARG A 45 15.30 -4.84 14.44
CA ARG A 45 15.42 -5.67 15.65
C ARG A 45 14.07 -6.03 16.26
N ALA A 46 13.17 -5.07 16.37
CA ALA A 46 11.83 -5.31 16.90
C ALA A 46 11.03 -6.33 16.02
N LEU A 47 11.14 -6.24 14.69
CA LEU A 47 10.54 -7.23 13.79
C LEU A 47 11.15 -8.63 13.99
N ASP A 48 12.47 -8.72 14.11
CA ASP A 48 13.17 -10.01 14.33
C ASP A 48 12.74 -10.65 15.65
N GLU A 49 12.59 -9.84 16.72
CA GLU A 49 12.11 -10.30 18.03
C GLU A 49 10.65 -10.75 18.00
N ALA A 50 9.81 -10.04 17.26
CA ALA A 50 8.39 -10.38 17.08
C ALA A 50 8.15 -11.55 16.09
N GLY A 51 9.15 -11.90 15.27
CA GLY A 51 9.03 -12.92 14.23
C GLY A 51 8.15 -12.49 13.05
N LEU A 52 7.99 -11.18 12.81
CA LEU A 52 7.18 -10.61 11.74
C LEU A 52 8.00 -10.30 10.49
N GLY A 53 7.39 -10.54 9.32
CA GLY A 53 7.88 -10.06 8.04
C GLY A 53 7.61 -8.57 7.82
N ILE A 54 8.08 -8.07 6.67
CA ILE A 54 7.83 -6.71 6.23
C ILE A 54 7.34 -6.73 4.79
N ALA A 55 6.16 -6.12 4.53
CA ALA A 55 5.57 -6.03 3.21
C ALA A 55 6.21 -4.92 2.37
N GLY A 56 6.41 -3.74 2.97
CA GLY A 56 6.97 -2.57 2.33
C GLY A 56 7.21 -1.44 3.32
N VAL A 57 7.69 -0.31 2.82
CA VAL A 57 7.82 0.93 3.57
C VAL A 57 7.41 2.12 2.74
N HIS A 58 6.46 2.91 3.24
CA HIS A 58 6.06 4.17 2.65
C HIS A 58 7.15 5.23 2.85
N VAL A 59 7.52 5.92 1.78
CA VAL A 59 8.49 7.02 1.80
C VAL A 59 7.96 8.16 0.94
N GLN A 60 7.85 9.35 1.52
CA GLN A 60 7.33 10.53 0.84
C GLN A 60 8.25 10.98 -0.28
N ILE A 61 7.68 11.63 -1.31
CA ILE A 61 8.43 12.05 -2.51
C ILE A 61 9.59 12.98 -2.16
N GLU A 62 9.41 13.90 -1.22
CA GLU A 62 10.45 14.83 -0.79
C GLU A 62 11.64 14.10 -0.16
N GLU A 63 11.37 13.04 0.58
CA GLU A 63 12.40 12.23 1.22
C GLU A 63 13.16 11.41 0.17
N LEU A 64 12.44 10.77 -0.78
CA LEU A 64 13.01 10.00 -1.89
C LEU A 64 13.93 10.87 -2.75
N GLN A 65 13.56 12.13 -3.02
CA GLN A 65 14.32 13.05 -3.86
C GLN A 65 15.47 13.75 -3.13
N SER A 66 15.37 13.94 -1.80
CA SER A 66 16.37 14.73 -1.05
C SER A 66 17.72 14.03 -0.92
N ASP A 67 17.72 12.75 -0.60
CA ASP A 67 18.93 11.92 -0.47
C ASP A 67 18.63 10.45 -0.74
N PRO A 68 18.47 10.06 -2.04
CA PRO A 68 18.16 8.68 -2.43
C PRO A 68 19.12 7.65 -1.84
N ARG A 69 20.41 8.03 -1.72
CA ARG A 69 21.44 7.14 -1.18
C ARG A 69 21.23 6.83 0.30
N THR A 70 20.90 7.84 1.11
CA THR A 70 20.61 7.65 2.53
C THR A 70 19.32 6.86 2.70
N VAL A 71 18.26 7.18 1.97
CA VAL A 71 16.99 6.44 1.96
C VAL A 71 17.21 4.98 1.59
N GLY A 72 17.92 4.70 0.49
CA GLY A 72 18.22 3.32 0.07
C GLY A 72 19.00 2.53 1.12
N ASN A 73 19.95 3.17 1.84
CA ASN A 73 20.66 2.53 2.95
C ASN A 73 19.75 2.22 4.15
N GLN A 74 18.83 3.13 4.47
CA GLN A 74 17.87 2.96 5.56
C GLN A 74 16.86 1.85 5.25
N VAL A 75 16.29 1.82 4.04
CA VAL A 75 15.39 0.77 3.57
C VAL A 75 16.07 -0.60 3.59
N ARG A 76 17.33 -0.66 3.16
CA ARG A 76 18.14 -1.88 3.21
C ARG A 76 18.38 -2.35 4.65
N THR A 77 18.64 -1.42 5.57
CA THR A 77 18.83 -1.72 7.01
C THR A 77 17.53 -2.22 7.63
N LEU A 78 16.40 -1.62 7.28
CA LEU A 78 15.06 -2.06 7.69
C LEU A 78 14.73 -3.45 7.14
N GLY A 79 15.24 -3.77 5.94
CA GLY A 79 15.00 -5.03 5.26
C GLY A 79 13.70 -5.05 4.45
N ALA A 80 13.14 -3.88 4.13
CA ALA A 80 11.93 -3.80 3.30
C ALA A 80 12.22 -4.27 1.86
N PRO A 81 11.36 -5.13 1.28
CA PRO A 81 11.50 -5.59 -0.09
C PRO A 81 11.14 -4.51 -1.11
N TYR A 82 10.21 -3.63 -0.75
CA TYR A 82 9.69 -2.56 -1.60
C TYR A 82 9.78 -1.20 -0.93
N ILE A 83 10.07 -0.18 -1.72
CA ILE A 83 9.88 1.23 -1.39
C ILE A 83 8.56 1.64 -2.01
N VAL A 84 7.64 2.16 -1.21
CA VAL A 84 6.33 2.60 -1.71
C VAL A 84 6.26 4.11 -1.66
N LEU A 85 6.03 4.75 -2.81
CA LEU A 85 5.62 6.15 -2.86
C LEU A 85 4.12 6.22 -2.56
N PRO A 86 3.75 6.71 -1.34
CA PRO A 86 2.39 6.53 -0.85
C PRO A 86 1.40 7.55 -1.42
N TYR A 87 1.86 8.69 -1.92
CA TYR A 87 0.97 9.76 -2.33
C TYR A 87 1.67 10.76 -3.27
N LEU A 88 0.94 11.19 -4.27
CA LEU A 88 1.21 12.37 -5.08
C LEU A 88 -0.08 13.19 -5.15
N ASP A 89 0.01 14.52 -5.14
CA ASP A 89 -1.18 15.39 -5.16
C ASP A 89 -1.88 15.44 -6.51
N ASP A 90 -3.06 16.07 -6.54
CA ASP A 90 -3.93 16.18 -7.73
C ASP A 90 -3.24 16.83 -8.93
N ASP A 91 -2.27 17.72 -8.70
CA ASP A 91 -1.54 18.41 -9.78
C ASP A 91 -0.77 17.41 -10.67
N HIS A 92 -0.34 16.29 -10.13
CA HIS A 92 0.31 15.19 -10.86
C HIS A 92 -0.60 14.47 -11.86
N PHE A 93 -1.92 14.60 -11.71
CA PHE A 93 -2.93 13.88 -12.50
C PHE A 93 -3.86 14.81 -13.29
N ALA A 94 -3.67 16.14 -13.19
CA ALA A 94 -4.58 17.15 -13.72
C ALA A 94 -4.59 17.23 -15.27
N SER A 95 -3.65 16.63 -15.98
CA SER A 95 -3.55 16.70 -17.45
C SER A 95 -2.65 15.59 -18.01
N GLU A 96 -2.74 15.34 -19.32
CA GLU A 96 -1.85 14.42 -20.05
C GLU A 96 -0.36 14.75 -19.82
N SER A 97 0.02 16.04 -19.83
CA SER A 97 1.40 16.45 -19.60
C SER A 97 1.84 16.26 -18.15
N ALA A 98 0.93 16.40 -17.19
CA ALA A 98 1.20 16.13 -15.78
C ALA A 98 1.46 14.64 -15.57
N VAL A 99 0.61 13.78 -16.11
CA VAL A 99 0.79 12.31 -16.04
C VAL A 99 2.08 11.86 -16.74
N GLU A 100 2.46 12.46 -17.88
CA GLU A 100 3.74 12.17 -18.54
C GLU A 100 4.95 12.55 -17.67
N SER A 101 4.86 13.70 -17.00
CA SER A 101 5.89 14.14 -16.05
C SER A 101 5.97 13.23 -14.84
N THR A 102 4.83 12.79 -14.31
CA THR A 102 4.73 11.84 -13.21
C THR A 102 5.32 10.47 -13.60
N ALA A 103 5.00 9.95 -14.78
CA ALA A 103 5.60 8.71 -15.27
C ALA A 103 7.13 8.81 -15.39
N THR A 104 7.63 9.96 -15.86
CA THR A 104 9.08 10.23 -15.91
C THR A 104 9.70 10.27 -14.50
N LEU A 105 9.04 10.93 -13.56
CA LEU A 105 9.48 10.98 -12.15
C LEU A 105 9.58 9.57 -11.56
N LEU A 106 8.55 8.74 -11.74
CA LEU A 106 8.53 7.38 -11.22
C LEU A 106 9.64 6.51 -11.84
N ALA A 107 9.91 6.66 -13.13
CA ALA A 107 11.01 5.96 -13.79
C ALA A 107 12.39 6.39 -13.24
N MET A 108 12.58 7.67 -12.94
CA MET A 108 13.81 8.16 -12.30
C MET A 108 13.98 7.58 -10.89
N LEU A 109 12.90 7.51 -10.11
CA LEU A 109 12.96 6.90 -8.77
C LEU A 109 13.31 5.41 -8.85
N GLU A 110 12.80 4.67 -9.83
CA GLU A 110 13.14 3.26 -10.00
C GLU A 110 14.64 3.07 -10.31
N GLU A 111 15.26 4.02 -11.06
CA GLU A 111 16.69 3.99 -11.37
C GLU A 111 17.59 4.35 -10.17
N ASP A 112 17.08 5.17 -9.22
CA ASP A 112 17.84 5.66 -8.07
C ASP A 112 18.00 4.62 -6.95
N PHE A 113 17.17 3.57 -6.94
CA PHE A 113 17.13 2.59 -5.86
C PHE A 113 17.46 1.17 -6.34
N ASP A 114 18.09 0.37 -5.47
CA ASP A 114 18.37 -1.05 -5.68
C ASP A 114 17.20 -1.97 -5.25
N ARG A 115 16.10 -1.37 -4.82
CA ARG A 115 14.84 -2.02 -4.47
C ARG A 115 13.74 -1.51 -5.40
N PRO A 116 12.78 -2.37 -5.78
CA PRO A 116 11.65 -1.91 -6.57
C PRO A 116 10.90 -0.77 -5.87
N VAL A 117 10.58 0.26 -6.64
CA VAL A 117 9.71 1.36 -6.21
C VAL A 117 8.30 1.04 -6.69
N LEU A 118 7.33 1.10 -5.78
CA LEU A 118 5.92 0.94 -6.07
C LEU A 118 5.21 2.27 -5.91
N TYR A 119 4.14 2.48 -6.66
CA TYR A 119 3.23 3.59 -6.46
C TYR A 119 1.94 3.08 -5.81
N HIS A 120 1.48 3.74 -4.73
CA HIS A 120 0.22 3.47 -4.05
C HIS A 120 -0.84 4.44 -4.54
N ASN A 121 -1.97 3.92 -5.02
CA ASN A 121 -3.08 4.74 -5.51
C ASN A 121 -4.09 5.11 -4.42
N HIS A 122 -4.69 6.28 -4.61
CA HIS A 122 -5.91 6.73 -3.93
C HIS A 122 -7.08 6.80 -4.93
N ASP A 123 -8.09 7.58 -4.62
CA ASP A 123 -9.26 7.79 -5.47
C ASP A 123 -9.06 8.92 -6.51
N HIS A 124 -8.26 9.93 -6.18
CA HIS A 124 -8.06 11.11 -7.00
C HIS A 124 -7.28 10.88 -8.31
N GLU A 125 -6.49 9.78 -8.43
CA GLU A 125 -5.84 9.41 -9.69
C GLU A 125 -6.84 8.92 -10.76
N PHE A 126 -8.04 8.56 -10.35
CA PHE A 126 -9.07 8.08 -11.28
C PHE A 126 -9.93 9.19 -11.90
N VAL A 127 -9.46 10.44 -11.85
CA VAL A 127 -10.10 11.55 -12.58
C VAL A 127 -10.13 11.27 -14.08
N PRO A 128 -11.22 11.65 -14.78
CA PRO A 128 -11.33 11.44 -16.23
C PRO A 128 -10.20 12.13 -16.99
N LEU A 129 -9.53 11.39 -17.87
CA LEU A 129 -8.46 11.89 -18.75
C LEU A 129 -8.53 11.18 -20.11
N GLY A 130 -8.79 11.93 -21.19
CA GLY A 130 -8.97 11.34 -22.52
C GLY A 130 -10.16 10.37 -22.57
N ASP A 131 -9.92 9.16 -23.04
CA ASP A 131 -10.93 8.07 -23.13
C ASP A 131 -10.96 7.19 -21.86
N GLY A 132 -10.14 7.49 -20.84
CA GLY A 132 -10.01 6.72 -19.61
C GLY A 132 -9.82 7.62 -18.38
N THR A 133 -8.96 7.21 -17.48
CA THR A 133 -8.60 7.95 -16.26
C THR A 133 -7.12 8.37 -16.28
N ALA A 134 -6.72 9.28 -15.39
CA ALA A 134 -5.31 9.63 -15.24
C ALA A 134 -4.49 8.42 -14.73
N PHE A 135 -5.06 7.57 -13.88
CA PHE A 135 -4.44 6.30 -13.47
C PHE A 135 -4.19 5.39 -14.67
N ASP A 136 -5.17 5.21 -15.58
CA ASP A 136 -5.00 4.44 -16.81
C ASP A 136 -3.84 4.97 -17.65
N ALA A 137 -3.80 6.29 -17.81
CA ALA A 137 -2.74 6.96 -18.56
C ALA A 137 -1.36 6.78 -17.91
N LEU A 138 -1.28 6.77 -16.56
CA LEU A 138 -0.06 6.50 -15.82
C LEU A 138 0.41 5.05 -16.02
N VAL A 139 -0.50 4.09 -15.88
CA VAL A 139 -0.21 2.66 -16.07
C VAL A 139 0.37 2.38 -17.46
N ASP A 140 -0.15 3.06 -18.49
CA ASP A 140 0.30 2.89 -19.88
C ASP A 140 1.67 3.55 -20.16
N ARG A 141 2.08 4.53 -19.34
CA ARG A 141 3.33 5.31 -19.52
C ARG A 141 4.47 4.87 -18.60
N THR A 142 4.22 3.98 -17.64
CA THR A 142 5.24 3.52 -16.68
C THR A 142 5.35 2.01 -16.65
N THR A 143 6.51 1.52 -16.22
CA THR A 143 6.79 0.09 -15.99
C THR A 143 6.89 -0.27 -14.52
N ILE A 144 6.81 0.70 -13.61
CA ILE A 144 6.90 0.44 -12.16
C ILE A 144 5.80 -0.50 -11.68
N GLY A 145 6.04 -1.12 -10.52
CA GLY A 145 5.02 -1.87 -9.81
C GLY A 145 4.06 -0.94 -9.05
N PHE A 146 2.95 -1.52 -8.64
CA PHE A 146 1.93 -0.83 -7.84
C PHE A 146 1.71 -1.57 -6.52
N GLU A 147 1.63 -0.82 -5.46
CA GLU A 147 0.89 -1.21 -4.28
C GLU A 147 -0.55 -0.78 -4.52
N PHE A 148 -1.38 -1.72 -4.92
CA PHE A 148 -2.72 -1.39 -5.40
C PHE A 148 -3.72 -1.35 -4.26
N ASP A 149 -4.33 -0.19 -4.01
CA ASP A 149 -5.43 -0.04 -3.06
C ASP A 149 -6.78 -0.30 -3.74
N ALA A 150 -7.39 -1.43 -3.37
CA ALA A 150 -8.66 -1.87 -3.94
C ALA A 150 -9.85 -1.06 -3.42
N GLY A 151 -9.78 -0.53 -2.20
CA GLY A 151 -10.82 0.30 -1.59
C GLY A 151 -10.91 1.66 -2.25
N TRP A 152 -9.80 2.37 -2.40
CA TRP A 152 -9.77 3.66 -3.07
C TRP A 152 -10.13 3.57 -4.56
N ALA A 153 -9.68 2.53 -5.25
CA ALA A 153 -10.11 2.30 -6.64
C ALA A 153 -11.63 2.09 -6.72
N HIS A 154 -12.22 1.33 -5.77
CA HIS A 154 -13.66 1.11 -5.73
C HIS A 154 -14.43 2.40 -5.36
N ALA A 155 -13.92 3.20 -4.40
CA ALA A 155 -14.50 4.49 -4.03
C ALA A 155 -14.56 5.45 -5.21
N ALA A 156 -13.55 5.41 -6.09
CA ALA A 156 -13.52 6.16 -7.35
C ALA A 156 -14.44 5.58 -8.44
N GLY A 157 -15.24 4.57 -8.15
CA GLY A 157 -16.17 3.93 -9.09
C GLY A 157 -15.52 2.99 -10.10
N GLN A 158 -14.28 2.55 -9.83
CA GLN A 158 -13.58 1.60 -10.70
C GLN A 158 -13.86 0.15 -10.30
N ASP A 159 -13.55 -0.76 -11.20
CA ASP A 159 -13.54 -2.21 -10.92
C ASP A 159 -12.13 -2.64 -10.48
N PRO A 160 -11.87 -2.84 -9.17
CA PRO A 160 -10.56 -3.20 -8.67
C PRO A 160 -10.06 -4.54 -9.20
N VAL A 161 -10.97 -5.48 -9.49
CA VAL A 161 -10.63 -6.79 -10.05
C VAL A 161 -10.10 -6.67 -11.46
N ALA A 162 -10.77 -5.85 -12.30
CA ALA A 162 -10.32 -5.60 -13.65
C ALA A 162 -8.97 -4.87 -13.68
N LEU A 163 -8.75 -3.91 -12.77
CA LEU A 163 -7.50 -3.17 -12.66
C LEU A 163 -6.34 -4.06 -12.21
N ILE A 164 -6.50 -4.90 -11.20
CA ILE A 164 -5.45 -5.87 -10.78
C ILE A 164 -5.03 -6.75 -11.97
N ARG A 165 -6.00 -7.30 -12.72
CA ARG A 165 -5.72 -8.11 -13.91
C ARG A 165 -5.02 -7.32 -15.02
N ARG A 166 -5.39 -6.05 -15.24
CA ARG A 166 -4.75 -5.17 -16.21
C ARG A 166 -3.30 -4.86 -15.85
N LEU A 167 -2.99 -4.74 -14.56
CA LEU A 167 -1.63 -4.47 -14.08
C LEU A 167 -0.66 -5.65 -14.30
N ASP A 168 -1.15 -6.85 -14.63
CA ASP A 168 -0.42 -8.01 -15.17
C ASP A 168 0.95 -8.28 -14.53
N GLY A 169 0.92 -8.70 -13.26
CA GLY A 169 2.13 -9.05 -12.50
C GLY A 169 2.90 -7.85 -11.91
N ARG A 170 2.41 -6.62 -12.10
CA ARG A 170 2.98 -5.41 -11.50
C ARG A 170 2.34 -5.04 -10.15
N VAL A 171 1.68 -6.00 -9.46
CA VAL A 171 0.98 -5.78 -8.19
C VAL A 171 1.49 -6.75 -7.12
N PRO A 172 2.75 -6.56 -6.64
CA PRO A 172 3.28 -7.43 -5.58
C PRO A 172 2.59 -7.20 -4.23
N VAL A 173 1.95 -6.05 -4.02
CA VAL A 173 1.24 -5.69 -2.79
C VAL A 173 -0.17 -5.20 -3.14
N VAL A 174 -1.17 -5.69 -2.42
CA VAL A 174 -2.56 -5.21 -2.51
C VAL A 174 -3.02 -4.75 -1.14
N HIS A 175 -3.48 -3.51 -1.04
CA HIS A 175 -4.19 -3.03 0.14
C HIS A 175 -5.63 -3.51 0.09
N LEU A 176 -6.00 -4.28 1.12
CA LEU A 176 -7.38 -4.64 1.42
C LEU A 176 -7.96 -3.59 2.34
N LYS A 177 -8.67 -2.67 1.73
CA LYS A 177 -9.46 -1.63 2.36
C LYS A 177 -10.90 -1.83 1.95
N ASP A 178 -11.84 -1.68 2.87
CA ASP A 178 -13.27 -1.67 2.55
C ASP A 178 -13.83 -0.28 2.71
N VAL A 179 -14.79 0.06 1.88
CA VAL A 179 -15.45 1.37 1.89
C VAL A 179 -16.95 1.22 1.86
N THR A 180 -17.65 2.18 2.46
CA THR A 180 -19.11 2.30 2.36
C THR A 180 -19.55 2.66 0.94
N ALA A 181 -20.85 2.64 0.67
CA ALA A 181 -21.41 3.09 -0.61
C ALA A 181 -21.13 4.56 -0.93
N ASP A 182 -20.83 5.36 0.08
CA ASP A 182 -20.44 6.78 -0.07
C ASP A 182 -18.92 6.99 -0.19
N GLY A 183 -18.14 5.90 -0.23
CA GLY A 183 -16.68 5.91 -0.41
C GLY A 183 -15.87 6.10 0.88
N GLU A 184 -16.50 6.10 2.05
CA GLU A 184 -15.81 6.27 3.32
C GLU A 184 -15.21 4.94 3.82
N PRO A 185 -13.96 4.93 4.35
CA PRO A 185 -13.35 3.73 4.91
C PRO A 185 -14.19 3.10 6.02
N THR A 186 -14.28 1.76 6.01
CA THR A 186 -15.01 0.97 7.01
C THR A 186 -14.29 -0.35 7.31
N ALA A 187 -14.75 -1.09 8.31
CA ALA A 187 -14.17 -2.39 8.64
C ALA A 187 -14.37 -3.42 7.51
N LEU A 188 -13.41 -4.32 7.33
CA LEU A 188 -13.48 -5.33 6.26
C LEU A 188 -14.74 -6.19 6.38
N GLY A 189 -15.51 -6.23 5.30
CA GLY A 189 -16.77 -6.97 5.19
C GLY A 189 -18.00 -6.19 5.62
N GLU A 190 -17.88 -4.94 6.06
CA GLU A 190 -18.98 -4.03 6.36
C GLU A 190 -19.25 -3.03 5.23
N GLY A 191 -18.38 -2.98 4.23
CA GLY A 191 -18.50 -2.11 3.07
C GLY A 191 -19.05 -2.81 1.83
N VAL A 192 -18.69 -2.26 0.67
CA VAL A 192 -19.19 -2.67 -0.64
C VAL A 192 -18.11 -3.17 -1.60
N VAL A 193 -16.84 -3.17 -1.18
CA VAL A 193 -15.73 -3.67 -2.01
C VAL A 193 -15.88 -5.17 -2.23
N PRO A 194 -15.72 -5.71 -3.46
CA PRO A 194 -15.83 -7.13 -3.74
C PRO A 194 -14.58 -7.91 -3.25
N LEU A 195 -14.30 -7.86 -1.94
CA LEU A 195 -13.06 -8.32 -1.30
C LEU A 195 -12.65 -9.73 -1.72
N ARG A 196 -13.59 -10.70 -1.79
CA ARG A 196 -13.28 -12.06 -2.24
C ARG A 196 -12.73 -12.07 -3.66
N ALA A 197 -13.36 -11.34 -4.59
CA ALA A 197 -12.93 -11.30 -5.97
C ALA A 197 -11.60 -10.54 -6.12
N VAL A 198 -11.35 -9.53 -5.28
CA VAL A 198 -10.05 -8.83 -5.19
C VAL A 198 -8.94 -9.79 -4.78
N VAL A 199 -9.15 -10.57 -3.71
CA VAL A 199 -8.16 -11.56 -3.22
C VAL A 199 -7.90 -12.65 -4.26
N ASP A 200 -8.94 -13.11 -4.97
CA ASP A 200 -8.78 -14.10 -6.03
C ASP A 200 -7.97 -13.52 -7.21
N ALA A 201 -8.25 -12.27 -7.62
CA ALA A 201 -7.48 -11.58 -8.66
C ALA A 201 -6.02 -11.32 -8.23
N ALA A 202 -5.78 -10.91 -7.00
CA ALA A 202 -4.45 -10.74 -6.43
C ALA A 202 -3.65 -12.06 -6.46
N ARG A 203 -4.29 -13.16 -6.11
CA ARG A 203 -3.68 -14.50 -6.18
C ARG A 203 -3.34 -14.90 -7.63
N GLU A 204 -4.24 -14.63 -8.58
CA GLU A 204 -4.00 -14.86 -10.03
C GLU A 204 -2.82 -14.02 -10.54
N ALA A 205 -2.69 -12.76 -10.08
CA ALA A 205 -1.62 -11.84 -10.44
C ALA A 205 -0.25 -12.17 -9.80
N GLY A 206 -0.20 -13.10 -8.83
CA GLY A 206 1.03 -13.47 -8.14
C GLY A 206 1.44 -12.48 -7.02
N THR A 207 0.48 -11.76 -6.45
CA THR A 207 0.69 -10.84 -5.32
C THR A 207 1.37 -11.54 -4.14
N ASP A 208 2.40 -10.92 -3.58
CA ASP A 208 3.14 -11.44 -2.43
C ASP A 208 2.42 -11.15 -1.10
N TRP A 209 1.89 -9.93 -0.97
CA TRP A 209 1.32 -9.42 0.26
C TRP A 209 -0.11 -8.89 0.09
N LEU A 210 -1.00 -9.29 1.00
CA LEU A 210 -2.27 -8.61 1.26
C LEU A 210 -2.09 -7.79 2.54
N VAL A 211 -2.25 -6.49 2.43
CA VAL A 211 -2.07 -5.55 3.53
C VAL A 211 -3.42 -4.98 3.93
N PHE A 212 -3.83 -5.21 5.17
CA PHE A 212 -5.00 -4.55 5.74
C PHE A 212 -4.68 -3.09 6.04
N GLU A 213 -5.53 -2.19 5.59
CA GLU A 213 -5.49 -0.78 5.98
C GLU A 213 -6.89 -0.24 6.27
N HIS A 214 -6.97 0.58 7.33
CA HIS A 214 -8.15 1.37 7.68
C HIS A 214 -7.69 2.78 8.09
N ASP A 215 -8.11 3.82 7.34
CA ASP A 215 -7.58 5.17 7.55
C ASP A 215 -8.01 5.79 8.87
N ASN A 216 -9.22 5.52 9.33
CA ASN A 216 -9.77 6.15 10.53
C ASN A 216 -10.56 5.14 11.37
N PRO A 217 -9.93 4.09 11.93
CA PRO A 217 -10.62 3.15 12.79
C PRO A 217 -11.09 3.86 14.07
N GLU A 218 -12.26 3.47 14.56
CA GLU A 218 -12.80 4.01 15.80
C GLU A 218 -11.90 3.68 17.01
N ASP A 219 -11.36 2.46 17.04
CA ASP A 219 -10.32 2.02 17.98
C ASP A 219 -9.19 1.31 17.21
N PRO A 220 -7.97 1.88 17.18
CA PRO A 220 -6.85 1.27 16.49
C PRO A 220 -6.42 -0.10 17.04
N VAL A 221 -6.61 -0.37 18.33
CA VAL A 221 -6.28 -1.67 18.94
C VAL A 221 -7.26 -2.74 18.47
N ASP A 222 -8.55 -2.43 18.47
CA ASP A 222 -9.59 -3.35 18.00
C ASP A 222 -9.44 -3.57 16.48
N ALA A 223 -8.99 -2.58 15.72
CA ALA A 223 -8.75 -2.69 14.28
C ALA A 223 -7.71 -3.77 13.93
N ILE A 224 -6.72 -4.04 14.80
CA ILE A 224 -5.73 -5.11 14.57
C ILE A 224 -6.44 -6.46 14.45
N GLN A 225 -7.30 -6.78 15.41
CA GLN A 225 -8.01 -8.06 15.41
C GLN A 225 -9.11 -8.11 14.34
N ALA A 226 -9.86 -7.02 14.17
CA ALA A 226 -10.93 -6.94 13.17
C ALA A 226 -10.38 -7.12 11.74
N GLY A 227 -9.23 -6.51 11.43
CA GLY A 227 -8.59 -6.64 10.13
C GLY A 227 -8.24 -8.07 9.77
N ILE A 228 -7.51 -8.77 10.64
CA ILE A 228 -7.13 -10.17 10.36
C ILE A 228 -8.35 -11.11 10.34
N ASP A 229 -9.36 -10.86 11.18
CA ASP A 229 -10.58 -11.67 11.19
C ASP A 229 -11.40 -11.45 9.90
N GLY A 230 -11.39 -10.23 9.35
CA GLY A 230 -11.96 -9.92 8.03
C GLY A 230 -11.19 -10.57 6.87
N MET A 231 -9.85 -10.67 6.97
CA MET A 231 -9.01 -11.29 5.94
C MET A 231 -9.12 -12.82 5.91
N ARG A 232 -9.13 -13.49 7.08
CA ARG A 232 -9.10 -14.98 7.18
C ARG A 232 -10.12 -15.71 6.29
N PRO A 233 -11.40 -15.34 6.23
CA PRO A 233 -12.36 -16.01 5.35
C PRO A 233 -12.08 -15.78 3.86
N LEU A 234 -11.21 -14.82 3.52
CA LEU A 234 -10.85 -14.49 2.14
C LEU A 234 -9.60 -15.25 1.64
N LEU A 235 -8.80 -15.81 2.53
CA LEU A 235 -7.60 -16.59 2.21
C LEU A 235 -7.93 -18.03 1.87
#